data_82fc30cb983115acd8fe8f328428141d
#
_entry.id   82fc30cb983115acd8fe8f328428141d
#
_cell.length_a   1.000
_cell.length_b   1.000
_cell.length_c   1.000
_cell.angle_alpha   90.00
_cell.angle_beta   90.00
_cell.angle_gamma   90.00
#
_symmetry.space_group_name_H-M   'P 1'
#
loop_
_entity.id
_entity.type
_entity.pdbx_description
1 polymer ?
#
loop_
_entity_poly.entity_id
_entity_poly.type
_entity_poly.pdbx_seq_one_letter_code
_entity_poly.pdbx_strand_id
1 'polypeptide(L)'
;MGQSHDKPGRRSVTIMDVAHHAGVSKSTVSLVLRKSPLIAPATAERVRQSAAALGYVYNRQAADLRRNSSNMIGIVINDLGNPFFAEMLVGMERRLVDSGFISLMAHTDERLDIQERVLTSMHEYHAQGVILCPAFGTPAALLERTRLSGIPLVIVVREPESGSYDFVGADHQRGTFEATRHLIEQGQRRIVFLGRVGGGPVYDLRRAGYARAMQEGNLRVDPAWFINISLGREGGREGIRQALATNPSPTAAVCYNDVVAFGAMSELGEHGLVVGRDFAISGFDGVAAAAHTNPPLTTADVGPGSLGAFGADALLERLSHPDAPPIRRLIEPKLVVRQSSGSPAQTAID
;
A
#
# COMPACT_ATOMS: atom_id res chain seq x y z
N MET A 1 -31.52 29.49 37.70
CA MET A 1 -30.43 29.03 38.58
C MET A 1 -29.97 27.68 38.08
N GLY A 2 -28.99 27.64 37.19
CA GLY A 2 -28.39 26.45 36.62
C GLY A 2 -26.99 26.29 37.19
N GLN A 3 -26.78 25.27 38.03
CA GLN A 3 -25.49 24.93 38.57
C GLN A 3 -24.69 24.21 37.47
N SER A 4 -23.62 24.85 36.99
CA SER A 4 -22.58 24.23 36.18
C SER A 4 -21.77 23.26 37.06
N HIS A 5 -21.93 21.96 36.82
CA HIS A 5 -21.02 20.97 37.41
C HIS A 5 -19.66 21.02 36.68
N ASP A 6 -18.78 21.80 37.24
CA ASP A 6 -17.37 21.78 36.94
C ASP A 6 -16.76 20.44 37.43
N LYS A 7 -16.47 19.51 36.50
CA LYS A 7 -15.78 18.28 36.84
C LYS A 7 -14.33 18.66 37.16
N PRO A 8 -13.79 18.28 38.33
CA PRO A 8 -12.40 18.57 38.67
C PRO A 8 -11.49 17.87 37.65
N GLY A 9 -10.78 18.67 36.84
CA GLY A 9 -9.82 18.19 35.89
C GLY A 9 -8.76 17.34 36.60
N ARG A 10 -8.63 16.07 36.23
CA ARG A 10 -7.55 15.20 36.68
C ARG A 10 -6.23 15.89 36.30
N ARG A 11 -5.50 16.43 37.30
CA ARG A 11 -4.16 17.01 37.12
C ARG A 11 -3.29 15.91 36.51
N SER A 12 -2.82 16.11 35.29
CA SER A 12 -1.92 15.16 34.64
C SER A 12 -0.61 15.09 35.44
N VAL A 13 -0.16 13.86 35.70
CA VAL A 13 1.12 13.63 36.37
C VAL A 13 2.25 14.20 35.51
N THR A 14 3.16 14.92 36.15
CA THR A 14 4.28 15.60 35.49
C THR A 14 5.60 14.90 35.73
N ILE A 15 6.62 15.22 34.94
CA ILE A 15 8.00 14.75 35.17
C ILE A 15 8.56 15.18 36.54
N MET A 16 8.06 16.28 37.11
CA MET A 16 8.42 16.76 38.41
C MET A 16 7.88 15.85 39.53
N ASP A 17 6.65 15.36 39.35
CA ASP A 17 6.02 14.42 40.30
C ASP A 17 6.82 13.10 40.34
N VAL A 18 7.27 12.62 39.16
CA VAL A 18 8.13 11.44 39.04
C VAL A 18 9.48 11.67 39.72
N ALA A 19 10.08 12.83 39.49
CA ALA A 19 11.36 13.21 40.11
C ALA A 19 11.27 13.22 41.65
N HIS A 20 10.22 13.82 42.18
CA HIS A 20 9.95 13.86 43.61
C HIS A 20 9.73 12.45 44.20
N HIS A 21 8.88 11.62 43.56
CA HIS A 21 8.59 10.26 44.00
C HIS A 21 9.81 9.33 43.95
N ALA A 22 10.67 9.50 42.94
CA ALA A 22 11.89 8.71 42.77
C ALA A 22 13.09 9.24 43.59
N GLY A 23 12.99 10.40 44.25
CA GLY A 23 14.06 11.05 44.99
C GLY A 23 15.25 11.42 44.11
N VAL A 24 15.02 11.93 42.90
CA VAL A 24 16.07 12.33 41.96
C VAL A 24 15.74 13.68 41.29
N SER A 25 16.71 14.26 40.59
CA SER A 25 16.46 15.50 39.83
C SER A 25 15.59 15.27 38.58
N LYS A 26 14.90 16.32 38.10
CA LYS A 26 14.17 16.32 36.82
C LYS A 26 15.06 15.90 35.63
N SER A 27 16.33 16.34 35.65
CA SER A 27 17.32 15.95 34.62
C SER A 27 17.63 14.46 34.64
N THR A 28 17.76 13.86 35.84
CA THR A 28 17.93 12.42 35.97
C THR A 28 16.76 11.63 35.44
N VAL A 29 15.52 12.02 35.79
CA VAL A 29 14.30 11.39 35.19
C VAL A 29 14.31 11.50 33.66
N SER A 30 14.61 12.69 33.14
CA SER A 30 14.68 12.91 31.68
C SER A 30 15.75 12.03 31.02
N LEU A 31 16.91 11.82 31.63
CA LEU A 31 17.96 10.94 31.10
C LEU A 31 17.54 9.46 31.15
N VAL A 32 16.89 9.02 32.23
CA VAL A 32 16.36 7.64 32.31
C VAL A 32 15.31 7.36 31.28
N LEU A 33 14.34 8.26 31.11
CA LEU A 33 13.25 8.10 30.12
C LEU A 33 13.79 8.09 28.69
N ARG A 34 14.96 8.69 28.46
CA ARG A 34 15.69 8.66 27.16
C ARG A 34 16.66 7.48 27.04
N LYS A 35 16.66 6.54 27.99
CA LYS A 35 17.57 5.39 28.01
C LYS A 35 19.06 5.77 27.96
N SER A 36 19.44 6.90 28.56
CA SER A 36 20.83 7.36 28.59
C SER A 36 21.72 6.36 29.34
N PRO A 37 22.87 5.96 28.78
CA PRO A 37 23.83 5.08 29.48
C PRO A 37 24.54 5.74 30.66
N LEU A 38 24.39 7.05 30.86
CA LEU A 38 25.03 7.81 31.92
C LEU A 38 24.42 7.59 33.30
N ILE A 39 23.29 6.90 33.40
CA ILE A 39 22.57 6.68 34.66
C ILE A 39 22.76 5.24 35.14
N ALA A 40 23.14 5.11 36.40
CA ALA A 40 23.31 3.79 37.02
C ALA A 40 22.03 2.94 36.93
N PRO A 41 22.11 1.62 36.63
CA PRO A 41 20.95 0.74 36.43
C PRO A 41 19.93 0.79 37.58
N ALA A 42 20.39 0.81 38.82
CA ALA A 42 19.55 0.88 40.04
C ALA A 42 18.72 2.18 40.09
N THR A 43 19.32 3.31 39.70
CA THR A 43 18.62 4.60 39.64
C THR A 43 17.62 4.62 38.50
N ALA A 44 17.99 4.06 37.34
CA ALA A 44 17.10 3.96 36.18
C ALA A 44 15.87 3.10 36.51
N GLU A 45 16.03 1.99 37.19
CA GLU A 45 14.94 1.11 37.60
C GLU A 45 13.99 1.81 38.60
N ARG A 46 14.53 2.48 39.63
CA ARG A 46 13.72 3.26 40.59
C ARG A 46 12.87 4.33 39.92
N VAL A 47 13.44 5.04 38.94
CA VAL A 47 12.67 6.03 38.14
C VAL A 47 11.57 5.39 37.31
N ARG A 48 11.83 4.24 36.65
CA ARG A 48 10.81 3.52 35.89
C ARG A 48 9.64 3.04 36.76
N GLN A 49 9.97 2.48 37.93
CA GLN A 49 8.97 2.06 38.92
C GLN A 49 8.13 3.23 39.40
N SER A 50 8.77 4.37 39.69
CA SER A 50 8.08 5.59 40.10
C SER A 50 7.16 6.13 39.03
N ALA A 51 7.60 6.13 37.77
CA ALA A 51 6.78 6.55 36.64
C ALA A 51 5.55 5.63 36.44
N ALA A 52 5.77 4.31 36.55
CA ALA A 52 4.69 3.33 36.44
C ALA A 52 3.66 3.46 37.58
N ALA A 53 4.15 3.61 38.84
CA ALA A 53 3.29 3.76 40.02
C ALA A 53 2.41 5.01 39.97
N LEU A 54 2.91 6.09 39.39
CA LEU A 54 2.16 7.35 39.20
C LEU A 54 1.30 7.38 37.93
N GLY A 55 1.39 6.37 37.07
CA GLY A 55 0.72 6.38 35.77
C GLY A 55 1.29 7.48 34.84
N TYR A 56 2.55 7.86 35.01
CA TYR A 56 3.20 8.89 34.20
C TYR A 56 3.49 8.36 32.79
N VAL A 57 2.91 8.99 31.80
CA VAL A 57 3.25 8.77 30.39
C VAL A 57 4.22 9.86 29.95
N TYR A 58 5.41 9.46 29.51
CA TYR A 58 6.41 10.39 29.02
C TYR A 58 5.89 11.17 27.82
N ASN A 59 5.67 12.47 28.01
CA ASN A 59 5.30 13.35 26.91
C ASN A 59 6.50 13.56 25.97
N ARG A 60 6.61 12.68 24.97
CA ARG A 60 7.65 12.75 23.94
C ARG A 60 7.56 14.03 23.13
N GLN A 61 6.35 14.51 22.81
CA GLN A 61 6.17 15.75 22.05
C GLN A 61 6.87 16.94 22.71
N ALA A 62 6.75 17.10 24.03
CA ALA A 62 7.47 18.16 24.76
C ALA A 62 8.99 17.98 24.79
N ALA A 63 9.49 16.77 24.57
CA ALA A 63 10.93 16.48 24.48
C ALA A 63 11.46 16.61 23.06
N ASP A 64 10.65 16.24 22.07
CA ASP A 64 10.94 16.25 20.65
C ASP A 64 10.85 17.67 20.07
N LEU A 65 9.96 18.54 20.60
CA LEU A 65 9.95 19.98 20.35
C LEU A 65 11.30 20.66 20.66
N ARG A 66 12.08 20.11 21.61
CA ARG A 66 13.43 20.63 21.92
C ARG A 66 14.51 20.05 21.02
N ARG A 67 14.22 18.99 20.27
CA ARG A 67 15.16 18.31 19.37
C ARG A 67 14.83 18.49 17.90
N ASN A 68 13.67 19.06 17.59
CA ASN A 68 13.13 19.19 16.21
C ASN A 68 13.06 17.82 15.45
N SER A 69 12.89 16.71 16.17
CA SER A 69 12.82 15.37 15.57
C SER A 69 11.90 14.45 16.37
N SER A 70 10.87 13.95 15.74
CA SER A 70 10.06 12.82 16.24
C SER A 70 10.66 11.51 15.70
N ASN A 71 10.31 10.35 16.25
CA ASN A 71 10.61 9.06 15.63
C ASN A 71 9.40 8.52 14.87
N MET A 72 8.56 9.39 14.33
CA MET A 72 7.31 9.06 13.65
C MET A 72 7.47 9.14 12.15
N ILE A 73 7.06 8.09 11.45
CA ILE A 73 6.93 8.05 9.99
C ILE A 73 5.46 8.01 9.62
N GLY A 74 5.06 8.89 8.69
CA GLY A 74 3.74 8.86 8.10
C GLY A 74 3.67 7.81 7.00
N ILE A 75 2.62 6.97 7.02
CA ILE A 75 2.30 6.07 5.91
C ILE A 75 0.91 6.44 5.41
N VAL A 76 0.83 6.88 4.16
CA VAL A 76 -0.43 7.35 3.56
C VAL A 76 -0.79 6.41 2.42
N ILE A 77 -1.89 5.69 2.58
CA ILE A 77 -2.41 4.73 1.59
C ILE A 77 -3.80 5.13 1.12
N ASN A 78 -4.19 4.66 -0.05
CA ASN A 78 -5.39 5.11 -0.73
C ASN A 78 -6.57 4.14 -0.65
N ASP A 79 -6.34 2.83 -0.45
CA ASP A 79 -7.41 1.83 -0.43
C ASP A 79 -7.12 0.70 0.57
N LEU A 80 -7.81 0.71 1.72
CA LEU A 80 -7.75 -0.36 2.71
C LEU A 80 -8.62 -1.58 2.35
N GLY A 81 -9.52 -1.42 1.38
CA GLY A 81 -10.38 -2.50 0.91
C GLY A 81 -9.63 -3.53 0.06
N ASN A 82 -8.50 -3.15 -0.55
CA ASN A 82 -7.63 -4.05 -1.28
C ASN A 82 -6.54 -4.63 -0.35
N PRO A 83 -6.50 -5.96 -0.12
CA PRO A 83 -5.49 -6.63 0.72
C PRO A 83 -4.04 -6.31 0.35
N PHE A 84 -3.77 -5.96 -0.91
CA PHE A 84 -2.46 -5.51 -1.37
C PHE A 84 -1.87 -4.41 -0.47
N PHE A 85 -2.67 -3.40 -0.14
CA PHE A 85 -2.20 -2.29 0.70
C PHE A 85 -1.97 -2.72 2.15
N ALA A 86 -2.78 -3.63 2.68
CA ALA A 86 -2.57 -4.16 4.03
C ALA A 86 -1.29 -5.01 4.11
N GLU A 87 -1.04 -5.87 3.13
CA GLU A 87 0.18 -6.69 3.07
C GLU A 87 1.43 -5.80 2.87
N MET A 88 1.32 -4.77 2.03
CA MET A 88 2.37 -3.77 1.82
C MET A 88 2.68 -2.99 3.11
N LEU A 89 1.65 -2.56 3.83
CA LEU A 89 1.77 -1.87 5.11
C LEU A 89 2.52 -2.70 6.14
N VAL A 90 2.20 -4.00 6.26
CA VAL A 90 2.91 -4.92 7.16
C VAL A 90 4.40 -5.00 6.82
N GLY A 91 4.76 -5.00 5.53
CA GLY A 91 6.15 -4.98 5.10
C GLY A 91 6.88 -3.69 5.48
N MET A 92 6.22 -2.53 5.30
CA MET A 92 6.75 -1.22 5.73
C MET A 92 6.95 -1.17 7.24
N GLU A 93 5.92 -1.56 8.01
CA GLU A 93 5.91 -1.46 9.46
C GLU A 93 7.04 -2.28 10.08
N ARG A 94 7.20 -3.55 9.68
CA ARG A 94 8.29 -4.40 10.18
C ARG A 94 9.64 -3.72 10.00
N ARG A 95 9.90 -3.18 8.83
CA ARG A 95 11.17 -2.55 8.51
C ARG A 95 11.43 -1.27 9.31
N LEU A 96 10.38 -0.45 9.51
CA LEU A 96 10.45 0.79 10.29
C LEU A 96 10.63 0.52 11.78
N VAL A 97 9.92 -0.47 12.34
CA VAL A 97 10.03 -0.86 13.75
C VAL A 97 11.43 -1.38 14.07
N ASP A 98 12.01 -2.22 13.21
CA ASP A 98 13.40 -2.71 13.37
C ASP A 98 14.42 -1.55 13.36
N SER A 99 14.09 -0.44 12.70
CA SER A 99 14.91 0.78 12.66
C SER A 99 14.58 1.79 13.78
N GLY A 100 13.67 1.44 14.71
CA GLY A 100 13.32 2.26 15.88
C GLY A 100 12.28 3.34 15.62
N PHE A 101 11.61 3.33 14.46
CA PHE A 101 10.53 4.25 14.14
C PHE A 101 9.16 3.71 14.55
N ILE A 102 8.21 4.63 14.69
CA ILE A 102 6.78 4.36 14.88
C ILE A 102 6.07 4.83 13.61
N SER A 103 5.23 3.99 13.03
CA SER A 103 4.40 4.36 11.88
C SER A 103 3.07 4.97 12.34
N LEU A 104 2.68 6.08 11.70
CA LEU A 104 1.33 6.64 11.77
C LEU A 104 0.67 6.45 10.41
N MET A 105 -0.34 5.58 10.35
CA MET A 105 -1.04 5.26 9.11
C MET A 105 -2.26 6.18 8.92
N ALA A 106 -2.42 6.66 7.70
CA ALA A 106 -3.63 7.35 7.25
C ALA A 106 -4.17 6.74 5.95
N HIS A 107 -5.48 6.73 5.82
CA HIS A 107 -6.21 6.24 4.67
C HIS A 107 -6.93 7.39 3.97
N THR A 108 -6.80 7.49 2.65
CA THR A 108 -7.34 8.62 1.88
C THR A 108 -8.62 8.31 1.12
N ASP A 109 -8.92 7.03 0.87
CA ASP A 109 -10.08 6.61 0.06
C ASP A 109 -10.12 7.32 -1.32
N GLU A 110 -8.96 7.44 -1.96
CA GLU A 110 -8.78 8.15 -3.23
C GLU A 110 -9.20 9.64 -3.21
N ARG A 111 -9.38 10.23 -2.04
CA ARG A 111 -9.83 11.61 -1.86
C ARG A 111 -8.64 12.56 -1.71
N LEU A 112 -8.51 13.48 -2.69
CA LEU A 112 -7.45 14.48 -2.72
C LEU A 112 -7.49 15.45 -1.54
N ASP A 113 -8.68 15.85 -1.09
CA ASP A 113 -8.87 16.74 0.07
C ASP A 113 -8.44 16.09 1.38
N ILE A 114 -8.65 14.77 1.53
CA ILE A 114 -8.16 14.01 2.68
C ILE A 114 -6.64 13.88 2.60
N GLN A 115 -6.11 13.51 1.42
CA GLN A 115 -4.67 13.38 1.23
C GLN A 115 -3.93 14.68 1.60
N GLU A 116 -4.41 15.83 1.11
CA GLU A 116 -3.80 17.14 1.41
C GLU A 116 -3.82 17.44 2.91
N ARG A 117 -4.96 17.24 3.59
CA ARG A 117 -5.06 17.41 5.04
C ARG A 117 -4.12 16.49 5.81
N VAL A 118 -4.03 15.23 5.41
CA VAL A 118 -3.14 14.25 6.05
C VAL A 118 -1.68 14.68 5.89
N LEU A 119 -1.24 15.05 4.68
CA LEU A 119 0.13 15.52 4.45
C LEU A 119 0.46 16.76 5.27
N THR A 120 -0.50 17.71 5.39
CA THR A 120 -0.36 18.89 6.26
C THR A 120 -0.21 18.48 7.73
N SER A 121 -1.05 17.57 8.22
CA SER A 121 -0.97 17.08 9.60
C SER A 121 0.34 16.34 9.88
N MET A 122 0.87 15.54 8.92
CA MET A 122 2.18 14.90 9.08
C MET A 122 3.29 15.95 9.28
N HIS A 123 3.20 17.08 8.59
CA HIS A 123 4.13 18.19 8.80
C HIS A 123 3.95 18.83 10.19
N GLU A 124 2.72 19.13 10.60
CA GLU A 124 2.40 19.74 11.90
C GLU A 124 2.82 18.84 13.07
N TYR A 125 2.71 17.53 12.93
CA TYR A 125 3.15 16.55 13.92
C TYR A 125 4.64 16.18 13.81
N HIS A 126 5.41 16.89 12.98
CA HIS A 126 6.86 16.69 12.80
C HIS A 126 7.23 15.24 12.43
N ALA A 127 6.47 14.63 11.53
CA ALA A 127 6.88 13.33 10.96
C ALA A 127 8.27 13.46 10.33
N GLN A 128 9.16 12.50 10.61
CA GLN A 128 10.52 12.51 10.04
C GLN A 128 10.55 12.18 8.55
N GLY A 129 9.50 11.55 8.05
CA GLY A 129 9.34 11.22 6.64
C GLY A 129 7.95 10.69 6.37
N VAL A 130 7.59 10.64 5.10
CA VAL A 130 6.31 10.14 4.63
C VAL A 130 6.51 9.14 3.50
N ILE A 131 5.84 7.99 3.59
CA ILE A 131 5.66 7.04 2.48
C ILE A 131 4.23 7.22 1.98
N LEU A 132 4.08 7.62 0.73
CA LEU A 132 2.80 7.99 0.12
C LEU A 132 2.48 7.11 -1.08
N CYS A 133 1.32 6.44 -1.05
CA CYS A 133 0.66 6.01 -2.26
C CYS A 133 -0.31 7.12 -2.69
N PRO A 134 -0.02 7.88 -3.77
CA PRO A 134 -0.82 9.02 -4.15
C PRO A 134 -2.24 8.61 -4.57
N ALA A 135 -3.25 9.37 -4.17
CA ALA A 135 -4.60 9.27 -4.72
C ALA A 135 -4.60 9.57 -6.23
N PHE A 136 -5.58 9.04 -6.96
CA PHE A 136 -5.69 9.35 -8.38
C PHE A 136 -5.88 10.84 -8.63
N GLY A 137 -5.14 11.38 -9.60
CA GLY A 137 -5.18 12.79 -9.94
C GLY A 137 -4.45 13.69 -8.94
N THR A 138 -3.57 13.15 -8.09
CA THR A 138 -2.73 13.95 -7.18
C THR A 138 -1.94 14.99 -7.98
N PRO A 139 -2.15 16.32 -7.72
CA PRO A 139 -1.43 17.35 -8.44
C PRO A 139 0.07 17.33 -8.13
N ALA A 140 0.92 17.48 -9.16
CA ALA A 140 2.36 17.59 -8.97
C ALA A 140 2.73 18.73 -7.99
N ALA A 141 1.97 19.84 -8.01
CA ALA A 141 2.16 20.96 -7.08
C ALA A 141 1.97 20.57 -5.60
N LEU A 142 1.09 19.60 -5.29
CA LEU A 142 0.91 19.11 -3.92
C LEU A 142 2.14 18.32 -3.47
N LEU A 143 2.64 17.44 -4.31
CA LEU A 143 3.84 16.63 -4.01
C LEU A 143 5.08 17.53 -3.85
N GLU A 144 5.23 18.53 -4.74
CA GLU A 144 6.34 19.48 -4.67
C GLU A 144 6.27 20.33 -3.41
N ARG A 145 5.09 20.82 -3.03
CA ARG A 145 4.88 21.56 -1.78
C ARG A 145 5.25 20.72 -0.56
N THR A 146 4.87 19.44 -0.55
CA THR A 146 5.24 18.50 0.52
C THR A 146 6.75 18.30 0.58
N ARG A 147 7.42 18.13 -0.57
CA ARG A 147 8.88 18.02 -0.64
C ARG A 147 9.57 19.31 -0.14
N LEU A 148 9.09 20.47 -0.56
CA LEU A 148 9.63 21.79 -0.14
C LEU A 148 9.41 22.09 1.34
N SER A 149 8.46 21.43 2.01
CA SER A 149 8.30 21.54 3.47
C SER A 149 9.45 20.93 4.26
N GLY A 150 10.38 20.24 3.60
CA GLY A 150 11.55 19.61 4.22
C GLY A 150 11.30 18.22 4.77
N ILE A 151 10.11 17.63 4.54
CA ILE A 151 9.83 16.25 4.93
C ILE A 151 10.28 15.31 3.81
N PRO A 152 11.17 14.35 4.08
CA PRO A 152 11.50 13.27 3.15
C PRO A 152 10.24 12.52 2.68
N LEU A 153 10.06 12.42 1.37
CA LEU A 153 8.88 11.84 0.73
C LEU A 153 9.28 10.71 -0.20
N VAL A 154 8.79 9.51 0.07
CA VAL A 154 8.90 8.36 -0.82
C VAL A 154 7.53 8.05 -1.41
N ILE A 155 7.46 8.00 -2.72
CA ILE A 155 6.24 7.63 -3.45
C ILE A 155 6.25 6.12 -3.70
N VAL A 156 5.11 5.47 -3.47
CA VAL A 156 4.98 4.04 -3.74
C VAL A 156 3.82 3.74 -4.69
N VAL A 157 3.93 2.65 -5.44
CA VAL A 157 2.91 2.09 -6.35
C VAL A 157 2.64 2.95 -7.58
N ARG A 158 2.35 4.24 -7.40
CA ARG A 158 1.94 5.15 -8.49
C ARG A 158 3.00 6.22 -8.71
N GLU A 159 3.79 6.05 -9.75
CA GLU A 159 4.82 7.03 -10.12
C GLU A 159 4.17 8.33 -10.60
N PRO A 160 4.56 9.50 -10.07
CA PRO A 160 4.08 10.78 -10.58
C PRO A 160 4.56 11.01 -12.03
N GLU A 161 3.74 11.69 -12.82
CA GLU A 161 4.08 12.02 -14.22
C GLU A 161 5.28 12.97 -14.34
N SER A 162 5.55 13.73 -13.31
CA SER A 162 6.64 14.72 -13.28
C SER A 162 7.20 14.89 -11.87
N GLY A 163 8.43 15.43 -11.81
CA GLY A 163 9.15 15.63 -10.55
C GLY A 163 10.23 14.57 -10.31
N SER A 164 11.07 14.85 -9.32
CA SER A 164 12.18 13.98 -8.92
C SER A 164 11.93 13.51 -7.49
N TYR A 165 11.37 12.31 -7.35
CA TYR A 165 11.00 11.71 -6.07
C TYR A 165 11.65 10.36 -5.89
N ASP A 166 11.86 9.94 -4.65
CA ASP A 166 12.10 8.55 -4.36
C ASP A 166 10.86 7.75 -4.70
N PHE A 167 11.00 6.74 -5.54
CA PHE A 167 9.90 5.93 -6.02
C PHE A 167 10.17 4.45 -5.91
N VAL A 168 9.19 3.70 -5.39
CA VAL A 168 9.18 2.24 -5.38
C VAL A 168 7.86 1.74 -5.91
N GLY A 169 7.89 0.96 -6.99
CA GLY A 169 6.70 0.41 -7.63
C GLY A 169 6.98 -0.89 -8.35
N ALA A 170 5.98 -1.39 -9.08
CA ALA A 170 6.09 -2.58 -9.90
C ALA A 170 6.16 -2.22 -11.40
N ASP A 171 6.76 -3.10 -12.19
CA ASP A 171 6.65 -3.04 -13.66
C ASP A 171 5.27 -3.55 -14.09
N HIS A 172 4.29 -2.64 -14.03
CA HIS A 172 2.90 -2.95 -14.35
C HIS A 172 2.70 -3.42 -15.79
N GLN A 173 3.45 -2.85 -16.74
CA GLN A 173 3.37 -3.23 -18.14
C GLN A 173 3.85 -4.67 -18.34
N ARG A 174 5.00 -5.01 -17.76
CA ARG A 174 5.55 -6.36 -17.86
C ARG A 174 4.67 -7.40 -17.21
N GLY A 175 4.19 -7.17 -15.98
CA GLY A 175 3.34 -8.13 -15.28
C GLY A 175 2.04 -8.43 -16.03
N THR A 176 1.37 -7.39 -16.58
CA THR A 176 0.16 -7.60 -17.37
C THR A 176 0.46 -8.26 -18.72
N PHE A 177 1.60 -7.93 -19.34
CA PHE A 177 2.05 -8.60 -20.55
C PHE A 177 2.22 -10.11 -20.31
N GLU A 178 2.94 -10.50 -19.26
CA GLU A 178 3.19 -11.92 -18.93
C GLU A 178 1.89 -12.67 -18.62
N ALA A 179 0.98 -12.05 -17.86
CA ALA A 179 -0.33 -12.65 -17.56
C ALA A 179 -1.19 -12.85 -18.80
N THR A 180 -1.19 -11.88 -19.72
CA THR A 180 -1.95 -11.96 -20.98
C THR A 180 -1.32 -12.99 -21.93
N ARG A 181 0.00 -12.96 -22.07
CA ARG A 181 0.75 -13.93 -22.89
C ARG A 181 0.47 -15.36 -22.45
N HIS A 182 0.49 -15.60 -21.13
CA HIS A 182 0.17 -16.90 -20.59
C HIS A 182 -1.22 -17.39 -21.01
N LEU A 183 -2.26 -16.54 -20.91
CA LEU A 183 -3.59 -16.90 -21.39
C LEU A 183 -3.62 -17.25 -22.89
N ILE A 184 -2.86 -16.51 -23.70
CA ILE A 184 -2.73 -16.81 -25.14
C ILE A 184 -2.04 -18.15 -25.38
N GLU A 185 -0.97 -18.46 -24.62
CA GLU A 185 -0.27 -19.75 -24.65
C GLU A 185 -1.17 -20.93 -24.22
N GLN A 186 -2.14 -20.66 -23.31
CA GLN A 186 -3.20 -21.63 -22.95
C GLN A 186 -4.30 -21.75 -24.02
N GLY A 187 -4.14 -21.15 -25.17
CA GLY A 187 -5.08 -21.26 -26.29
C GLY A 187 -6.20 -20.22 -26.29
N GLN A 188 -6.23 -19.30 -25.33
CA GLN A 188 -7.25 -18.25 -25.29
C GLN A 188 -7.05 -17.25 -26.44
N ARG A 189 -8.14 -16.87 -27.10
CA ARG A 189 -8.13 -15.96 -28.26
C ARG A 189 -9.08 -14.76 -28.07
N ARG A 190 -10.06 -14.88 -27.21
CA ARG A 190 -11.04 -13.83 -26.88
C ARG A 190 -10.86 -13.45 -25.42
N ILE A 191 -9.94 -12.53 -25.19
CA ILE A 191 -9.49 -12.12 -23.86
C ILE A 191 -9.96 -10.69 -23.60
N VAL A 192 -10.76 -10.46 -22.57
CA VAL A 192 -11.19 -9.11 -22.15
C VAL A 192 -10.22 -8.56 -21.10
N PHE A 193 -10.04 -7.24 -21.10
CA PHE A 193 -9.33 -6.53 -20.04
C PHE A 193 -10.32 -5.79 -19.15
N LEU A 194 -10.42 -6.22 -17.90
CA LEU A 194 -11.25 -5.56 -16.89
C LEU A 194 -10.42 -4.49 -16.19
N GLY A 195 -10.59 -3.24 -16.60
CA GLY A 195 -9.75 -2.12 -16.19
C GLY A 195 -10.50 -1.02 -15.45
N ARG A 196 -9.79 0.02 -15.04
CA ARG A 196 -10.32 1.09 -14.21
C ARG A 196 -11.06 2.17 -15.03
N VAL A 197 -12.20 2.64 -14.52
CA VAL A 197 -12.85 3.86 -15.01
C VAL A 197 -11.93 5.07 -14.78
N GLY A 198 -11.82 5.94 -15.80
CA GLY A 198 -11.08 7.20 -15.71
C GLY A 198 -9.58 7.12 -15.97
N GLY A 199 -9.04 5.94 -16.32
CA GLY A 199 -7.62 5.81 -16.70
C GLY A 199 -6.62 6.08 -15.58
N GLY A 200 -5.42 6.54 -15.95
CA GLY A 200 -4.31 6.92 -15.08
C GLY A 200 -3.05 6.10 -15.30
N PRO A 201 -1.87 6.56 -14.81
CA PRO A 201 -0.57 5.99 -15.19
C PRO A 201 -0.47 4.46 -15.04
N VAL A 202 -0.91 3.90 -13.91
CA VAL A 202 -0.89 2.44 -13.70
C VAL A 202 -1.85 1.72 -14.64
N TYR A 203 -3.03 2.30 -14.89
CA TYR A 203 -3.99 1.73 -15.86
C TYR A 203 -3.38 1.68 -17.27
N ASP A 204 -2.76 2.77 -17.70
CA ASP A 204 -2.18 2.88 -19.04
C ASP A 204 -1.04 1.89 -19.23
N LEU A 205 -0.19 1.70 -18.23
CA LEU A 205 0.87 0.70 -18.24
C LEU A 205 0.30 -0.74 -18.32
N ARG A 206 -0.70 -1.07 -17.50
CA ARG A 206 -1.34 -2.41 -17.55
C ARG A 206 -2.05 -2.64 -18.88
N ARG A 207 -2.78 -1.64 -19.38
CA ARG A 207 -3.42 -1.69 -20.69
C ARG A 207 -2.42 -1.89 -21.83
N ALA A 208 -1.28 -1.19 -21.77
CA ALA A 208 -0.19 -1.33 -22.75
C ALA A 208 0.40 -2.75 -22.72
N GLY A 209 0.60 -3.33 -21.53
CA GLY A 209 1.05 -4.72 -21.39
C GLY A 209 0.09 -5.71 -22.05
N TYR A 210 -1.20 -5.59 -21.76
CA TYR A 210 -2.25 -6.40 -22.39
C TYR A 210 -2.25 -6.24 -23.92
N ALA A 211 -2.30 -5.01 -24.41
CA ALA A 211 -2.36 -4.74 -25.85
C ALA A 211 -1.14 -5.28 -26.59
N ARG A 212 0.05 -5.14 -26.00
CA ARG A 212 1.30 -5.69 -26.55
C ARG A 212 1.26 -7.22 -26.63
N ALA A 213 0.81 -7.92 -25.59
CA ALA A 213 0.72 -9.37 -25.62
C ALA A 213 -0.28 -9.87 -26.68
N MET A 214 -1.43 -9.21 -26.80
CA MET A 214 -2.42 -9.51 -27.85
C MET A 214 -1.81 -9.33 -29.25
N GLN A 215 -1.08 -8.25 -29.49
CA GLN A 215 -0.42 -7.96 -30.75
C GLN A 215 0.67 -8.99 -31.08
N GLU A 216 1.53 -9.34 -30.13
CA GLU A 216 2.57 -10.35 -30.31
C GLU A 216 1.98 -11.74 -30.56
N GLY A 217 0.78 -12.03 -29.98
CA GLY A 217 0.01 -13.24 -30.25
C GLY A 217 -0.79 -13.21 -31.55
N ASN A 218 -0.64 -12.19 -32.40
CA ASN A 218 -1.42 -11.95 -33.61
C ASN A 218 -2.94 -11.93 -33.38
N LEU A 219 -3.36 -11.42 -32.23
CA LEU A 219 -4.76 -11.27 -31.87
C LEU A 219 -5.21 -9.82 -32.02
N ARG A 220 -6.43 -9.65 -32.54
CA ARG A 220 -7.03 -8.32 -32.62
C ARG A 220 -7.38 -7.82 -31.22
N VAL A 221 -7.03 -6.58 -30.93
CA VAL A 221 -7.51 -5.87 -29.75
C VAL A 221 -8.81 -5.17 -30.12
N ASP A 222 -9.93 -5.68 -29.63
CA ASP A 222 -11.23 -5.04 -29.83
C ASP A 222 -11.45 -3.96 -28.77
N PRO A 223 -11.79 -2.71 -29.17
CA PRO A 223 -12.10 -1.66 -28.20
C PRO A 223 -13.20 -2.03 -27.19
N ALA A 224 -14.17 -2.86 -27.58
CA ALA A 224 -15.25 -3.34 -26.71
C ALA A 224 -14.75 -4.28 -25.60
N TRP A 225 -13.53 -4.79 -25.70
CA TRP A 225 -12.92 -5.66 -24.69
C TRP A 225 -12.13 -4.90 -23.63
N PHE A 226 -12.11 -3.57 -23.67
CA PHE A 226 -11.65 -2.73 -22.56
C PHE A 226 -12.86 -2.33 -21.73
N ILE A 227 -13.20 -3.14 -20.74
CA ILE A 227 -14.37 -2.90 -19.88
C ILE A 227 -13.93 -2.07 -18.69
N ASN A 228 -14.56 -0.92 -18.52
CA ASN A 228 -14.27 0.03 -17.44
C ASN A 228 -15.11 -0.29 -16.20
N ILE A 229 -14.45 -0.57 -15.10
CA ILE A 229 -15.05 -1.00 -13.84
C ILE A 229 -14.52 -0.21 -12.65
N SER A 230 -15.22 -0.26 -11.52
CA SER A 230 -14.66 0.10 -10.23
C SER A 230 -13.64 -0.97 -9.75
N LEU A 231 -12.61 -0.55 -9.00
CA LEU A 231 -11.52 -1.45 -8.58
C LEU A 231 -11.87 -2.23 -7.30
N GLY A 232 -12.89 -3.05 -7.37
CA GLY A 232 -13.34 -3.88 -6.26
C GLY A 232 -14.03 -5.15 -6.74
N ARG A 233 -14.49 -5.98 -5.80
CA ARG A 233 -15.20 -7.23 -6.13
C ARG A 233 -16.44 -6.96 -6.96
N GLU A 234 -17.25 -5.94 -6.61
CA GLU A 234 -18.45 -5.61 -7.36
C GLU A 234 -18.14 -5.16 -8.79
N GLY A 235 -17.04 -4.37 -8.98
CA GLY A 235 -16.59 -4.03 -10.32
C GLY A 235 -16.17 -5.25 -11.13
N GLY A 236 -15.56 -6.25 -10.51
CA GLY A 236 -15.24 -7.53 -11.17
C GLY A 236 -16.49 -8.29 -11.60
N ARG A 237 -17.52 -8.33 -10.75
CA ARG A 237 -18.82 -8.92 -11.07
C ARG A 237 -19.47 -8.21 -12.24
N GLU A 238 -19.59 -6.90 -12.17
CA GLU A 238 -20.20 -6.08 -13.24
C GLU A 238 -19.42 -6.21 -14.54
N GLY A 239 -18.08 -6.24 -14.48
CA GLY A 239 -17.22 -6.41 -15.65
C GLY A 239 -17.47 -7.74 -16.37
N ILE A 240 -17.70 -8.84 -15.65
CA ILE A 240 -18.05 -10.14 -16.24
C ILE A 240 -19.44 -10.10 -16.85
N ARG A 241 -20.45 -9.50 -16.20
CA ARG A 241 -21.80 -9.36 -16.81
C ARG A 241 -21.74 -8.63 -18.16
N GLN A 242 -21.00 -7.53 -18.19
CA GLN A 242 -20.79 -6.78 -19.43
C GLN A 242 -20.03 -7.60 -20.48
N ALA A 243 -18.98 -8.31 -20.07
CA ALA A 243 -18.17 -9.16 -20.95
C ALA A 243 -19.02 -10.26 -21.60
N LEU A 244 -19.82 -10.98 -20.82
CA LEU A 244 -20.67 -12.07 -21.31
C LEU A 244 -21.77 -11.58 -22.26
N ALA A 245 -22.20 -10.31 -22.15
CA ALA A 245 -23.17 -9.70 -23.05
C ALA A 245 -22.57 -9.27 -24.40
N THR A 246 -21.26 -9.29 -24.58
CA THR A 246 -20.63 -8.94 -25.88
C THR A 246 -20.75 -10.07 -26.88
N ASN A 247 -20.70 -9.73 -28.20
CA ASN A 247 -20.70 -10.71 -29.25
C ASN A 247 -19.53 -10.48 -30.23
N PRO A 248 -18.61 -11.44 -30.38
CA PRO A 248 -18.54 -12.72 -29.64
C PRO A 248 -18.15 -12.55 -28.18
N SER A 249 -18.72 -13.38 -27.31
CA SER A 249 -18.32 -13.39 -25.87
C SER A 249 -16.87 -13.79 -25.70
N PRO A 250 -16.15 -13.14 -24.76
CA PRO A 250 -14.80 -13.57 -24.38
C PRO A 250 -14.82 -14.92 -23.66
N THR A 251 -13.67 -15.59 -23.66
CA THR A 251 -13.45 -16.85 -22.94
C THR A 251 -12.36 -16.72 -21.87
N ALA A 252 -11.79 -15.53 -21.74
CA ALA A 252 -10.81 -15.21 -20.71
C ALA A 252 -10.86 -13.74 -20.34
N ALA A 253 -10.37 -13.44 -19.13
CA ALA A 253 -10.19 -12.07 -18.64
C ALA A 253 -8.83 -11.88 -17.99
N VAL A 254 -8.20 -10.75 -18.33
CA VAL A 254 -7.11 -10.16 -17.57
C VAL A 254 -7.72 -9.09 -16.66
N CYS A 255 -7.70 -9.32 -15.35
CA CYS A 255 -8.27 -8.41 -14.38
C CYS A 255 -7.22 -7.38 -13.93
N TYR A 256 -7.68 -6.16 -13.68
CA TYR A 256 -6.82 -5.07 -13.22
C TYR A 256 -6.03 -5.45 -11.97
N ASN A 257 -6.68 -6.11 -11.01
CA ASN A 257 -6.04 -6.62 -9.80
C ASN A 257 -6.73 -7.90 -9.29
N ASP A 258 -6.19 -8.50 -8.25
CA ASP A 258 -6.71 -9.75 -7.69
C ASP A 258 -8.12 -9.57 -7.08
N VAL A 259 -8.43 -8.40 -6.50
CA VAL A 259 -9.77 -8.14 -5.92
C VAL A 259 -10.84 -8.11 -7.00
N VAL A 260 -10.53 -7.50 -8.14
CA VAL A 260 -11.39 -7.55 -9.34
C VAL A 260 -11.54 -8.98 -9.83
N ALA A 261 -10.45 -9.76 -9.89
CA ALA A 261 -10.50 -11.16 -10.28
C ALA A 261 -11.38 -11.99 -9.35
N PHE A 262 -11.35 -11.77 -8.04
CA PHE A 262 -12.22 -12.48 -7.09
C PHE A 262 -13.71 -12.20 -7.37
N GLY A 263 -14.05 -10.95 -7.69
CA GLY A 263 -15.41 -10.60 -8.10
C GLY A 263 -15.82 -11.26 -9.41
N ALA A 264 -14.93 -11.23 -10.40
CA ALA A 264 -15.12 -11.88 -11.70
C ALA A 264 -15.37 -13.39 -11.55
N MET A 265 -14.57 -14.07 -10.73
CA MET A 265 -14.74 -15.51 -10.46
C MET A 265 -16.09 -15.82 -9.80
N SER A 266 -16.53 -14.98 -8.86
CA SER A 266 -17.83 -15.13 -8.20
C SER A 266 -18.98 -15.03 -9.23
N GLU A 267 -18.95 -14.05 -10.11
CA GLU A 267 -19.99 -13.85 -11.12
C GLU A 267 -20.05 -14.97 -12.14
N LEU A 268 -18.88 -15.46 -12.59
CA LEU A 268 -18.84 -16.62 -13.49
C LEU A 268 -19.50 -17.85 -12.86
N GLY A 269 -19.28 -18.08 -11.57
CA GLY A 269 -19.92 -19.16 -10.82
C GLY A 269 -21.45 -19.03 -10.79
N GLU A 270 -21.98 -17.81 -10.62
CA GLU A 270 -23.43 -17.55 -10.67
C GLU A 270 -24.03 -17.81 -12.07
N HIS A 271 -23.23 -17.66 -13.12
CA HIS A 271 -23.62 -18.02 -14.50
C HIS A 271 -23.39 -19.50 -14.83
N GLY A 272 -23.00 -20.32 -13.85
CA GLY A 272 -22.71 -21.75 -14.03
C GLY A 272 -21.43 -22.05 -14.81
N LEU A 273 -20.56 -21.06 -15.01
CA LEU A 273 -19.28 -21.21 -15.70
C LEU A 273 -18.18 -21.59 -14.71
N VAL A 274 -17.45 -22.64 -15.02
CA VAL A 274 -16.33 -23.12 -14.20
C VAL A 274 -15.05 -22.39 -14.60
N VAL A 275 -14.53 -21.60 -13.66
CA VAL A 275 -13.28 -20.88 -13.86
C VAL A 275 -12.12 -21.83 -14.08
N GLY A 276 -11.28 -21.55 -15.07
CA GLY A 276 -10.17 -22.40 -15.51
C GLY A 276 -10.56 -23.50 -16.51
N ARG A 277 -11.84 -23.82 -16.62
CA ARG A 277 -12.35 -24.76 -17.64
C ARG A 277 -13.13 -24.04 -18.75
N ASP A 278 -14.17 -23.31 -18.36
CA ASP A 278 -15.08 -22.66 -19.30
C ASP A 278 -14.66 -21.21 -19.56
N PHE A 279 -14.03 -20.59 -18.57
CA PHE A 279 -13.55 -19.20 -18.65
C PHE A 279 -12.25 -19.06 -17.86
N ALA A 280 -11.19 -18.55 -18.50
CA ALA A 280 -9.89 -18.37 -17.87
C ALA A 280 -9.77 -16.97 -17.25
N ILE A 281 -9.13 -16.88 -16.05
CA ILE A 281 -8.91 -15.61 -15.34
C ILE A 281 -7.47 -15.48 -14.90
N SER A 282 -6.90 -14.27 -15.07
CA SER A 282 -5.67 -13.84 -14.44
C SER A 282 -5.88 -12.54 -13.68
N GLY A 283 -5.19 -12.40 -12.53
CA GLY A 283 -5.13 -11.21 -11.71
C GLY A 283 -3.78 -10.50 -11.77
N PHE A 284 -3.63 -9.54 -10.89
CA PHE A 284 -2.41 -8.76 -10.65
C PHE A 284 -2.39 -8.38 -9.16
N ASP A 285 -1.27 -8.28 -8.54
CA ASP A 285 -0.87 -7.89 -7.18
C ASP A 285 -0.17 -9.07 -6.46
N GLY A 286 -0.68 -10.30 -6.56
CA GLY A 286 -0.11 -11.46 -5.87
C GLY A 286 -0.47 -11.48 -4.39
N VAL A 287 -1.69 -11.05 -4.03
CA VAL A 287 -2.13 -11.08 -2.63
C VAL A 287 -2.24 -12.52 -2.12
N ALA A 288 -1.97 -12.74 -0.83
CA ALA A 288 -2.00 -14.07 -0.23
C ALA A 288 -3.33 -14.82 -0.47
N ALA A 289 -4.45 -14.09 -0.48
CA ALA A 289 -5.78 -14.64 -0.75
C ALA A 289 -5.91 -15.29 -2.13
N ALA A 290 -5.10 -14.90 -3.13
CA ALA A 290 -5.12 -15.47 -4.47
C ALA A 290 -4.81 -16.99 -4.50
N ALA A 291 -4.03 -17.47 -3.56
CA ALA A 291 -3.71 -18.91 -3.42
C ALA A 291 -4.87 -19.73 -2.82
N HIS A 292 -5.83 -19.08 -2.20
CA HIS A 292 -6.90 -19.70 -1.41
C HIS A 292 -8.30 -19.53 -2.02
N THR A 293 -8.41 -19.00 -3.23
CA THR A 293 -9.66 -19.02 -3.99
C THR A 293 -9.95 -20.43 -4.53
N ASN A 294 -11.16 -20.66 -4.99
CA ASN A 294 -11.54 -21.91 -5.65
C ASN A 294 -12.10 -21.64 -7.04
N PRO A 295 -11.34 -21.96 -8.11
CA PRO A 295 -9.96 -22.44 -8.11
C PRO A 295 -8.95 -21.35 -7.67
N PRO A 296 -7.71 -21.72 -7.26
CA PRO A 296 -6.66 -20.76 -6.96
C PRO A 296 -6.33 -19.85 -8.17
N LEU A 297 -6.15 -18.55 -7.89
CA LEU A 297 -6.01 -17.49 -8.91
C LEU A 297 -4.58 -17.40 -9.45
N THR A 298 -4.44 -17.50 -10.79
CA THR A 298 -3.23 -17.09 -11.51
C THR A 298 -3.08 -15.57 -11.43
N THR A 299 -1.91 -15.08 -11.02
CA THR A 299 -1.69 -13.64 -10.82
C THR A 299 -0.25 -13.23 -11.11
N ALA A 300 -0.06 -11.99 -11.58
CA ALA A 300 1.24 -11.35 -11.62
C ALA A 300 1.58 -10.84 -10.20
N ASP A 301 2.42 -11.59 -9.49
CA ASP A 301 2.82 -11.33 -8.11
C ASP A 301 3.95 -10.29 -8.06
N VAL A 302 3.72 -9.19 -7.38
CA VAL A 302 4.70 -8.13 -7.12
C VAL A 302 5.33 -8.23 -5.73
N GLY A 303 4.92 -9.18 -4.92
CA GLY A 303 5.35 -9.34 -3.54
C GLY A 303 4.98 -8.13 -2.67
N PRO A 304 3.68 -7.91 -2.34
CA PRO A 304 3.23 -6.68 -1.67
C PRO A 304 4.02 -6.34 -0.42
N GLY A 305 4.28 -7.33 0.44
CA GLY A 305 5.10 -7.13 1.64
C GLY A 305 6.54 -6.70 1.34
N SER A 306 7.17 -7.27 0.30
CA SER A 306 8.50 -6.88 -0.13
C SER A 306 8.53 -5.48 -0.73
N LEU A 307 7.50 -5.12 -1.52
CA LEU A 307 7.34 -3.76 -2.04
C LEU A 307 7.26 -2.75 -0.90
N GLY A 308 6.48 -3.07 0.14
CA GLY A 308 6.40 -2.24 1.33
C GLY A 308 7.75 -2.08 2.04
N ALA A 309 8.47 -3.18 2.25
CA ALA A 309 9.81 -3.14 2.87
C ALA A 309 10.78 -2.26 2.05
N PHE A 310 10.77 -2.36 0.72
CA PHE A 310 11.59 -1.51 -0.14
C PHE A 310 11.20 -0.02 -0.09
N GLY A 311 9.90 0.30 0.08
CA GLY A 311 9.45 1.66 0.32
C GLY A 311 10.00 2.22 1.64
N ALA A 312 10.00 1.41 2.70
CA ALA A 312 10.59 1.78 3.98
C ALA A 312 12.12 1.92 3.88
N ASP A 313 12.81 1.00 3.19
CA ASP A 313 14.26 1.09 2.97
C ASP A 313 14.64 2.38 2.21
N ALA A 314 13.89 2.74 1.18
CA ALA A 314 14.11 3.98 0.44
C ALA A 314 13.97 5.22 1.33
N LEU A 315 13.00 5.24 2.25
CA LEU A 315 12.85 6.33 3.20
C LEU A 315 14.00 6.37 4.21
N LEU A 316 14.40 5.22 4.77
CA LEU A 316 15.52 5.14 5.71
C LEU A 316 16.84 5.58 5.06
N GLU A 317 17.05 5.23 3.80
CA GLU A 317 18.20 5.69 3.00
C GLU A 317 18.16 7.20 2.81
N ARG A 318 16.99 7.77 2.45
CA ARG A 318 16.81 9.22 2.31
C ARG A 318 17.05 9.97 3.62
N LEU A 319 16.60 9.41 4.76
CA LEU A 319 16.87 9.98 6.09
C LEU A 319 18.34 9.98 6.44
N SER A 320 19.07 8.95 6.02
CA SER A 320 20.52 8.82 6.27
C SER A 320 21.36 9.64 5.31
N HIS A 321 20.90 9.81 4.08
CA HIS A 321 21.59 10.50 2.99
C HIS A 321 20.66 11.52 2.29
N PRO A 322 20.36 12.66 2.93
CA PRO A 322 19.36 13.63 2.43
C PRO A 322 19.66 14.16 1.02
N ASP A 323 20.95 14.30 0.69
CA ASP A 323 21.41 14.89 -0.58
C ASP A 323 21.67 13.85 -1.68
N ALA A 324 21.43 12.56 -1.42
CA ALA A 324 21.61 11.51 -2.42
C ALA A 324 20.64 11.69 -3.61
N PRO A 325 21.01 11.23 -4.81
CA PRO A 325 20.09 11.22 -5.95
C PRO A 325 18.79 10.46 -5.62
N PRO A 326 17.69 10.80 -6.27
CA PRO A 326 16.44 10.08 -6.08
C PRO A 326 16.57 8.59 -6.41
N ILE A 327 15.98 7.76 -5.56
CA ILE A 327 15.92 6.32 -5.73
C ILE A 327 14.71 6.01 -6.63
N ARG A 328 14.92 5.26 -7.71
CA ARG A 328 13.82 4.69 -8.51
C ARG A 328 13.98 3.18 -8.58
N ARG A 329 13.08 2.47 -7.91
CA ARG A 329 13.08 1.01 -7.87
C ARG A 329 11.80 0.44 -8.46
N LEU A 330 11.93 -0.34 -9.52
CA LEU A 330 10.86 -1.14 -10.10
C LEU A 330 11.05 -2.61 -9.74
N ILE A 331 10.00 -3.22 -9.20
CA ILE A 331 9.95 -4.65 -8.93
C ILE A 331 9.40 -5.34 -10.17
N GLU A 332 10.11 -6.33 -10.64
CA GLU A 332 9.66 -7.18 -11.73
C GLU A 332 8.62 -8.18 -11.20
N PRO A 333 7.35 -8.13 -11.67
CA PRO A 333 6.33 -9.08 -11.26
C PRO A 333 6.66 -10.49 -11.73
N LYS A 334 6.35 -11.48 -10.90
CA LYS A 334 6.47 -12.89 -11.24
C LYS A 334 5.09 -13.48 -11.52
N LEU A 335 4.89 -14.07 -12.70
CA LEU A 335 3.64 -14.76 -12.97
C LEU A 335 3.58 -16.05 -12.13
N VAL A 336 2.59 -16.13 -11.25
CA VAL A 336 2.28 -17.31 -10.46
C VAL A 336 1.08 -18.01 -11.10
N VAL A 337 1.38 -19.03 -11.89
CA VAL A 337 0.35 -19.82 -12.60
C VAL A 337 -0.37 -20.75 -11.64
N ARG A 338 -1.71 -20.71 -11.69
CA ARG A 338 -2.62 -21.56 -10.90
C ARG A 338 -3.79 -22.03 -11.78
N GLN A 339 -4.80 -22.63 -11.18
CA GLN A 339 -5.88 -23.29 -11.91
C GLN A 339 -6.87 -22.32 -12.57
N SER A 340 -6.96 -21.07 -12.15
CA SER A 340 -7.92 -20.10 -12.73
C SER A 340 -7.67 -19.75 -14.20
N SER A 341 -6.45 -19.93 -14.70
CA SER A 341 -6.10 -19.68 -16.10
C SER A 341 -6.19 -20.92 -17.02
N GLY A 342 -6.65 -22.03 -16.48
CA GLY A 342 -6.71 -23.30 -17.19
C GLY A 342 -5.43 -24.13 -17.03
N SER A 343 -5.55 -25.43 -17.23
CA SER A 343 -4.39 -26.30 -17.49
C SER A 343 -4.09 -26.25 -18.98
N PRO A 344 -2.81 -26.40 -19.41
CA PRO A 344 -2.54 -26.62 -20.84
C PRO A 344 -3.44 -27.74 -21.36
N ALA A 345 -4.12 -27.49 -22.48
CA ALA A 345 -4.89 -28.53 -23.13
C ALA A 345 -3.98 -29.76 -23.22
N GLN A 346 -4.34 -30.84 -22.56
CA GLN A 346 -3.75 -32.13 -22.85
C GLN A 346 -4.02 -32.32 -24.34
N THR A 347 -3.00 -32.19 -25.16
CA THR A 347 -3.02 -32.67 -26.53
C THR A 347 -3.44 -34.12 -26.43
N ALA A 348 -4.69 -34.42 -26.78
CA ALA A 348 -5.12 -35.78 -26.98
C ALA A 348 -4.13 -36.36 -27.96
N ILE A 349 -3.30 -37.30 -27.47
CA ILE A 349 -2.51 -38.15 -28.30
C ILE A 349 -3.54 -39.19 -28.82
N ASP A 350 -4.09 -38.94 -30.03
CA ASP A 350 -4.75 -39.94 -30.84
C ASP A 350 -3.71 -40.84 -31.52
#